data_3a0da39e9e6d662fe28c60df936fd197
#
_entry.id   3a0da39e9e6d662fe28c60df936fd197
#
_cell.length_a   1.000
_cell.length_b   1.000
_cell.length_c   1.000
_cell.angle_alpha   90.00
_cell.angle_beta   90.00
_cell.angle_gamma   90.00
#
_symmetry.space_group_name_H-M   'P 1'
#
loop_
_entity.id
_entity.type
_entity.pdbx_description
1 polymer ?
#
loop_
_entity_poly.entity_id
_entity_poly.type
_entity_poly.pdbx_seq_one_letter_code
_entity_poly.pdbx_strand_id
1 'polypeptide(L)'
;MHLLFVTSIVPDGALASGYEIANAAIIAALRRGGARVTVIGFTWPGKAAADPENTVVLGAIDVRTESASAPLKLAWVGKAMLSGLTFASVKLRAVSARDVKTAIQQAGPFDGYVLNSVQFAGAFEKLFEDRPSIFVAHNVEHLSARENAAAAGSLFQRLLFRREARLLEVVEQRLCRRARFVFTLAGEDRAALGVASDDRSAVLPLVTGAKAPAHKGPRRIDCDAALIGTWTWQPNRIGLDWFLGKVVPHLRPDFRVRIAGHMPSGITSTHPGVEFVDRVPDARAFVCGAAVIPLISTAGSGVQLKTIETFELGLPSVATSRSLRGIDHRPGNCVVTDDPANFARALEAAAANVRDVDGSAFHRRQVEALDVAIRLGLEKLGTVRHEVLA
;
A
#
# COMPACT_ATOMS: atom_id res chain seq x y z
N MET A 1 11.74 -3.62 24.20
CA MET A 1 11.46 -4.74 23.29
C MET A 1 12.24 -4.56 22.01
N HIS A 2 12.91 -5.60 21.51
CA HIS A 2 13.62 -5.59 20.21
C HIS A 2 12.84 -6.45 19.21
N LEU A 3 12.47 -5.89 18.07
CA LEU A 3 11.67 -6.53 17.03
C LEU A 3 12.43 -6.66 15.72
N LEU A 4 12.26 -7.80 15.07
CA LEU A 4 12.70 -8.05 13.72
C LEU A 4 11.55 -7.74 12.74
N PHE A 5 11.70 -6.64 12.00
CA PHE A 5 10.77 -6.24 10.96
C PHE A 5 11.15 -6.92 9.64
N VAL A 6 10.37 -7.91 9.26
CA VAL A 6 10.61 -8.76 8.09
C VAL A 6 9.81 -8.24 6.92
N THR A 7 10.49 -7.81 5.86
CA THR A 7 9.84 -7.16 4.70
C THR A 7 10.46 -7.64 3.38
N SER A 8 9.69 -7.60 2.31
CA SER A 8 10.18 -7.96 0.97
C SER A 8 11.26 -7.00 0.47
N ILE A 9 11.01 -5.70 0.61
CA ILE A 9 11.96 -4.65 0.23
C ILE A 9 12.16 -3.72 1.43
N VAL A 10 13.41 -3.47 1.79
CA VAL A 10 13.76 -2.53 2.85
C VAL A 10 13.60 -1.09 2.37
N PRO A 11 13.21 -0.14 3.23
CA PRO A 11 13.14 1.26 2.86
C PRO A 11 14.50 1.79 2.38
N ASP A 12 14.52 2.48 1.23
CA ASP A 12 15.71 3.15 0.66
C ASP A 12 15.73 4.68 0.89
N GLY A 13 14.71 5.18 1.58
CA GLY A 13 14.52 6.62 1.85
C GLY A 13 13.85 7.40 0.73
N ALA A 14 13.68 6.83 -0.47
CA ALA A 14 13.09 7.52 -1.60
C ALA A 14 11.55 7.61 -1.53
N LEU A 15 10.90 6.75 -0.72
CA LEU A 15 9.43 6.68 -0.56
C LEU A 15 8.69 6.68 -1.90
N ALA A 16 9.22 5.94 -2.88
CA ALA A 16 8.76 5.99 -4.26
C ALA A 16 7.48 5.18 -4.51
N SER A 17 7.14 4.26 -3.60
CA SER A 17 5.95 3.40 -3.70
C SER A 17 5.13 3.44 -2.43
N GLY A 18 3.82 3.11 -2.56
CA GLY A 18 2.94 3.00 -1.39
C GLY A 18 3.43 1.97 -0.36
N TYR A 19 4.08 0.90 -0.80
CA TYR A 19 4.66 -0.10 0.09
C TYR A 19 5.82 0.47 0.93
N GLU A 20 6.71 1.24 0.33
CA GLU A 20 7.84 1.89 1.01
C GLU A 20 7.37 2.96 2.00
N ILE A 21 6.37 3.77 1.61
CA ILE A 21 5.73 4.76 2.49
C ILE A 21 5.12 4.06 3.72
N ALA A 22 4.34 3.00 3.51
CA ALA A 22 3.74 2.23 4.60
C ALA A 22 4.80 1.62 5.52
N ASN A 23 5.84 1.00 4.97
CA ASN A 23 6.94 0.43 5.75
C ASN A 23 7.62 1.48 6.63
N ALA A 24 7.96 2.63 6.06
CA ALA A 24 8.60 3.72 6.80
C ALA A 24 7.70 4.23 7.93
N ALA A 25 6.39 4.41 7.67
CA ALA A 25 5.43 4.85 8.68
C ALA A 25 5.29 3.84 9.83
N ILE A 26 5.20 2.54 9.52
CA ILE A 26 5.07 1.47 10.52
C ILE A 26 6.35 1.35 11.36
N ILE A 27 7.54 1.34 10.73
CA ILE A 27 8.82 1.27 11.45
C ILE A 27 8.98 2.48 12.38
N ALA A 28 8.66 3.69 11.90
CA ALA A 28 8.71 4.91 12.72
C ALA A 28 7.74 4.84 13.90
N ALA A 29 6.52 4.31 13.71
CA ALA A 29 5.53 4.16 14.77
C ALA A 29 5.95 3.10 15.81
N LEU A 30 6.52 1.96 15.39
CA LEU A 30 7.07 0.95 16.30
C LEU A 30 8.20 1.54 17.18
N ARG A 31 9.08 2.36 16.58
CA ARG A 31 10.15 3.06 17.31
C ARG A 31 9.61 4.10 18.29
N ARG A 32 8.59 4.88 17.91
CA ARG A 32 7.89 5.81 18.83
C ARG A 32 7.19 5.07 19.97
N GLY A 33 6.69 3.85 19.71
CA GLY A 33 6.14 2.95 20.72
C GLY A 33 7.19 2.32 21.66
N GLY A 34 8.49 2.71 21.55
CA GLY A 34 9.58 2.25 22.40
C GLY A 34 10.23 0.92 21.96
N ALA A 35 9.90 0.40 20.78
CA ALA A 35 10.56 -0.79 20.25
C ALA A 35 11.88 -0.42 19.54
N ARG A 36 12.94 -1.18 19.81
CA ARG A 36 14.10 -1.25 18.93
C ARG A 36 13.70 -2.11 17.73
N VAL A 37 13.96 -1.62 16.50
CA VAL A 37 13.56 -2.31 15.27
C VAL A 37 14.77 -2.56 14.39
N THR A 38 15.05 -3.82 14.11
CA THR A 38 15.99 -4.24 13.05
C THR A 38 15.21 -4.74 11.85
N VAL A 39 15.49 -4.20 10.67
CA VAL A 39 14.80 -4.54 9.43
C VAL A 39 15.55 -5.65 8.71
N ILE A 40 14.85 -6.66 8.20
CA ILE A 40 15.42 -7.71 7.34
C ILE A 40 14.66 -7.76 6.02
N GLY A 41 15.37 -7.71 4.91
CA GLY A 41 14.77 -7.81 3.57
C GLY A 41 15.76 -7.57 2.46
N PHE A 42 15.25 -7.39 1.25
CA PHE A 42 16.06 -7.11 0.07
C PHE A 42 16.09 -5.62 -0.23
N THR A 43 17.10 -5.18 -0.98
CA THR A 43 17.12 -3.85 -1.60
C THR A 43 16.71 -3.94 -3.08
N TRP A 44 16.30 -2.82 -3.66
CA TRP A 44 16.26 -2.68 -5.11
C TRP A 44 17.70 -2.70 -5.68
N PRO A 45 17.90 -3.19 -6.91
CA PRO A 45 19.21 -3.11 -7.58
C PRO A 45 19.74 -1.67 -7.62
N GLY A 46 20.97 -1.47 -7.17
CA GLY A 46 21.61 -0.16 -7.11
C GLY A 46 21.14 0.76 -6.00
N LYS A 47 20.31 0.27 -5.06
CA LYS A 47 19.83 1.04 -3.89
C LYS A 47 20.43 0.50 -2.60
N ALA A 48 20.62 1.40 -1.63
CA ALA A 48 21.05 1.06 -0.28
C ALA A 48 19.86 1.21 0.69
N ALA A 49 19.95 0.57 1.85
CA ALA A 49 19.00 0.77 2.93
C ALA A 49 19.13 2.20 3.49
N ALA A 50 18.00 2.83 3.82
CA ALA A 50 17.96 4.17 4.42
C ALA A 50 18.59 4.21 5.83
N ASP A 51 18.56 3.10 6.55
CA ASP A 51 19.08 2.93 7.90
C ASP A 51 19.97 1.67 7.94
N PRO A 52 21.23 1.73 7.42
CA PRO A 52 22.09 0.56 7.30
C PRO A 52 22.44 -0.08 8.63
N GLU A 53 22.59 0.71 9.71
CA GLU A 53 22.96 0.23 11.03
C GLU A 53 21.89 -0.67 11.66
N ASN A 54 20.61 -0.44 11.33
CA ASN A 54 19.49 -1.22 11.81
C ASN A 54 18.85 -2.08 10.70
N THR A 55 19.59 -2.41 9.64
CA THR A 55 19.08 -3.21 8.52
C THR A 55 20.05 -4.33 8.15
N VAL A 56 19.52 -5.55 8.08
CA VAL A 56 20.21 -6.71 7.53
C VAL A 56 19.71 -6.95 6.12
N VAL A 57 20.56 -6.67 5.12
CA VAL A 57 20.21 -6.80 3.71
C VAL A 57 20.52 -8.20 3.22
N LEU A 58 19.53 -8.89 2.65
CA LEU A 58 19.64 -10.24 2.09
C LEU A 58 20.25 -10.27 0.67
N GLY A 59 20.36 -9.12 0.03
CA GLY A 59 20.81 -8.95 -1.34
C GLY A 59 19.95 -7.95 -2.09
N ALA A 60 20.21 -7.79 -3.39
CA ALA A 60 19.43 -6.91 -4.26
C ALA A 60 18.58 -7.74 -5.23
N ILE A 61 17.26 -7.45 -5.32
CA ILE A 61 16.37 -8.13 -6.24
C ILE A 61 15.41 -7.15 -6.94
N ASP A 62 15.05 -7.45 -8.19
CA ASP A 62 13.92 -6.82 -8.87
C ASP A 62 12.73 -7.79 -8.88
N VAL A 63 11.71 -7.49 -8.09
CA VAL A 63 10.49 -8.29 -7.98
C VAL A 63 9.38 -7.83 -8.92
N ARG A 64 9.60 -6.76 -9.69
CA ARG A 64 8.59 -6.21 -10.61
C ARG A 64 8.37 -7.16 -11.77
N THR A 65 7.11 -7.48 -12.03
CA THR A 65 6.74 -8.38 -13.12
C THR A 65 6.82 -7.66 -14.48
N GLU A 66 6.60 -6.36 -14.49
CA GLU A 66 6.55 -5.53 -15.69
C GLU A 66 7.93 -5.48 -16.38
N SER A 67 8.99 -5.30 -15.62
CA SER A 67 10.38 -5.20 -16.11
C SER A 67 11.01 -6.56 -16.43
N ALA A 68 10.42 -7.67 -15.95
CA ALA A 68 10.99 -9.00 -16.13
C ALA A 68 10.87 -9.50 -17.58
N SER A 69 11.92 -10.15 -18.10
CA SER A 69 11.91 -10.80 -19.42
C SER A 69 10.95 -12.00 -19.45
N ALA A 70 10.47 -12.36 -20.65
CA ALA A 70 9.57 -13.49 -20.81
C ALA A 70 10.15 -14.83 -20.30
N PRO A 71 11.44 -15.17 -20.54
CA PRO A 71 12.06 -16.37 -19.96
C PRO A 71 12.06 -16.36 -18.43
N LEU A 72 12.33 -15.21 -17.81
CA LEU A 72 12.33 -15.09 -16.35
C LEU A 72 10.92 -15.26 -15.77
N LYS A 73 9.90 -14.69 -16.40
CA LYS A 73 8.49 -14.91 -16.02
C LYS A 73 8.13 -16.38 -16.07
N LEU A 74 8.53 -17.06 -17.14
CA LEU A 74 8.26 -18.50 -17.32
C LEU A 74 8.99 -19.33 -16.25
N ALA A 75 10.25 -18.98 -15.93
CA ALA A 75 11.01 -19.64 -14.87
C ALA A 75 10.34 -19.47 -13.49
N TRP A 76 9.81 -18.27 -13.17
CA TRP A 76 9.05 -18.05 -11.95
C TRP A 76 7.77 -18.89 -11.89
N VAL A 77 7.04 -18.98 -13.02
CA VAL A 77 5.83 -19.83 -13.10
C VAL A 77 6.20 -21.30 -12.90
N GLY A 78 7.22 -21.79 -13.60
CA GLY A 78 7.68 -23.18 -13.45
C GLY A 78 8.10 -23.50 -12.01
N LYS A 79 8.92 -22.61 -11.40
CA LYS A 79 9.36 -22.76 -10.01
C LYS A 79 8.19 -22.71 -9.03
N ALA A 80 7.18 -21.85 -9.27
CA ALA A 80 5.98 -21.78 -8.43
C ALA A 80 5.15 -23.05 -8.50
N MET A 81 5.01 -23.64 -9.70
CA MET A 81 4.30 -24.90 -9.89
C MET A 81 4.98 -26.06 -9.16
N LEU A 82 6.31 -26.17 -9.28
CA LEU A 82 7.10 -27.24 -8.67
C LEU A 82 7.19 -27.13 -7.14
N SER A 83 7.29 -25.90 -6.62
CA SER A 83 7.49 -25.67 -5.18
C SER A 83 6.19 -25.54 -4.38
N GLY A 84 5.04 -25.41 -5.03
CA GLY A 84 3.76 -25.14 -4.36
C GLY A 84 3.68 -23.73 -3.73
N LEU A 85 4.62 -22.83 -4.03
CA LEU A 85 4.63 -21.46 -3.53
C LEU A 85 3.82 -20.51 -4.41
N THR A 86 3.50 -19.33 -3.86
CA THR A 86 2.93 -18.22 -4.60
C THR A 86 3.96 -17.60 -5.56
N PHE A 87 3.52 -16.91 -6.60
CA PHE A 87 4.43 -16.24 -7.55
C PHE A 87 5.30 -15.20 -6.86
N ALA A 88 4.73 -14.43 -5.94
CA ALA A 88 5.47 -13.44 -5.17
C ALA A 88 6.52 -14.10 -4.25
N SER A 89 6.16 -15.17 -3.55
CA SER A 89 7.09 -15.90 -2.67
C SER A 89 8.25 -16.52 -3.45
N VAL A 90 8.01 -17.04 -4.66
CA VAL A 90 9.08 -17.62 -5.50
C VAL A 90 10.12 -16.59 -5.91
N LYS A 91 9.72 -15.36 -6.19
CA LYS A 91 10.67 -14.27 -6.51
C LYS A 91 11.61 -13.98 -5.35
N LEU A 92 11.12 -14.07 -4.12
CA LEU A 92 11.87 -13.83 -2.88
C LEU A 92 12.78 -15.03 -2.48
N ARG A 93 12.59 -16.21 -3.10
CA ARG A 93 13.47 -17.37 -2.98
C ARG A 93 14.74 -17.23 -3.85
N ALA A 94 15.23 -15.99 -4.01
CA ALA A 94 16.55 -15.70 -4.59
C ALA A 94 17.69 -16.10 -3.64
N VAL A 95 17.41 -16.17 -2.33
CA VAL A 95 18.32 -16.68 -1.29
C VAL A 95 17.77 -17.97 -0.68
N SER A 96 18.64 -18.74 -0.03
CA SER A 96 18.23 -19.96 0.66
C SER A 96 17.62 -19.68 2.03
N ALA A 97 16.90 -20.66 2.58
CA ALA A 97 16.41 -20.58 3.97
C ALA A 97 17.56 -20.47 4.99
N ARG A 98 18.75 -21.02 4.66
CA ARG A 98 19.94 -20.91 5.50
C ARG A 98 20.45 -19.47 5.55
N ASP A 99 20.46 -18.77 4.41
CA ASP A 99 20.92 -17.36 4.36
C ASP A 99 19.98 -16.46 5.18
N VAL A 100 18.66 -16.66 5.06
CA VAL A 100 17.68 -15.92 5.88
C VAL A 100 17.87 -16.24 7.37
N LYS A 101 18.09 -17.52 7.74
CA LYS A 101 18.37 -17.90 9.13
C LYS A 101 19.65 -17.23 9.65
N THR A 102 20.70 -17.17 8.85
CA THR A 102 21.94 -16.48 9.19
C THR A 102 21.71 -14.98 9.40
N ALA A 103 20.91 -14.34 8.54
CA ALA A 103 20.55 -12.94 8.68
C ALA A 103 19.74 -12.67 9.97
N ILE A 104 18.81 -13.56 10.33
CA ILE A 104 18.09 -13.50 11.60
C ILE A 104 19.06 -13.57 12.79
N GLN A 105 20.05 -14.45 12.73
CA GLN A 105 21.07 -14.57 13.78
C GLN A 105 21.98 -13.34 13.87
N GLN A 106 22.32 -12.72 12.75
CA GLN A 106 23.12 -11.48 12.69
C GLN A 106 22.42 -10.28 13.35
N ALA A 107 21.09 -10.26 13.35
CA ALA A 107 20.33 -9.22 14.02
C ALA A 107 20.47 -9.24 15.56
N GLY A 108 21.10 -10.28 16.12
CA GLY A 108 21.30 -10.48 17.56
C GLY A 108 20.03 -10.91 18.29
N PRO A 109 20.02 -10.85 19.63
CA PRO A 109 18.84 -11.24 20.41
C PRO A 109 17.67 -10.29 20.17
N PHE A 110 16.49 -10.85 19.96
CA PHE A 110 15.22 -10.10 19.74
C PHE A 110 14.05 -10.82 20.42
N ASP A 111 12.96 -10.09 20.63
CA ASP A 111 11.79 -10.57 21.37
C ASP A 111 10.69 -11.15 20.45
N GLY A 112 10.57 -10.68 19.21
CA GLY A 112 9.52 -11.13 18.30
C GLY A 112 9.67 -10.57 16.88
N TYR A 113 8.79 -11.04 16.00
CA TYR A 113 8.75 -10.62 14.60
C TYR A 113 7.63 -9.63 14.32
N VAL A 114 7.87 -8.72 13.38
CA VAL A 114 6.82 -8.03 12.63
C VAL A 114 6.88 -8.54 11.20
N LEU A 115 5.95 -9.40 10.83
CA LEU A 115 5.84 -10.00 9.49
C LEU A 115 5.06 -9.03 8.59
N ASN A 116 5.81 -8.23 7.85
CA ASN A 116 5.26 -7.16 7.05
C ASN A 116 4.92 -7.65 5.65
N SER A 117 3.63 -7.92 5.43
CA SER A 117 3.08 -8.51 4.22
C SER A 117 3.28 -10.03 4.09
N VAL A 118 2.43 -10.66 3.29
CA VAL A 118 2.37 -12.11 3.11
C VAL A 118 3.53 -12.67 2.28
N GLN A 119 4.15 -11.86 1.41
CA GLN A 119 5.05 -12.36 0.37
C GLN A 119 6.34 -12.97 0.95
N PHE A 120 7.06 -12.20 1.77
CA PHE A 120 8.29 -12.68 2.39
C PHE A 120 7.99 -13.67 3.51
N ALA A 121 7.01 -13.37 4.36
CA ALA A 121 6.57 -14.28 5.41
C ALA A 121 6.16 -15.65 4.86
N GLY A 122 5.37 -15.69 3.77
CA GLY A 122 4.97 -16.93 3.11
C GLY A 122 6.09 -17.65 2.36
N ALA A 123 7.13 -16.92 1.89
CA ALA A 123 8.29 -17.54 1.28
C ALA A 123 9.11 -18.38 2.28
N PHE A 124 9.18 -17.98 3.54
CA PHE A 124 10.03 -18.57 4.56
C PHE A 124 9.30 -18.85 5.88
N GLU A 125 8.02 -19.18 5.82
CA GLU A 125 7.07 -19.28 6.94
C GLU A 125 7.65 -20.01 8.17
N LYS A 126 8.30 -21.15 7.97
CA LYS A 126 8.88 -21.97 9.05
C LYS A 126 10.01 -21.30 9.83
N LEU A 127 10.64 -20.28 9.27
CA LEU A 127 11.74 -19.57 9.95
C LEU A 127 11.24 -18.55 10.98
N PHE A 128 9.93 -18.25 10.97
CA PHE A 128 9.31 -17.24 11.84
C PHE A 128 8.38 -17.86 12.88
N GLU A 129 8.57 -19.16 13.20
CA GLU A 129 7.72 -19.90 14.15
C GLU A 129 8.30 -19.97 15.56
N ASP A 130 9.59 -19.64 15.72
CA ASP A 130 10.31 -19.77 17.00
C ASP A 130 10.06 -18.62 17.99
N ARG A 131 9.38 -17.58 17.57
CA ARG A 131 9.07 -16.39 18.35
C ARG A 131 7.67 -15.86 18.08
N PRO A 132 7.06 -15.13 19.04
CA PRO A 132 5.78 -14.48 18.80
C PRO A 132 5.89 -13.44 17.69
N SER A 133 4.81 -13.25 16.93
CA SER A 133 4.79 -12.33 15.80
C SER A 133 3.56 -11.44 15.77
N ILE A 134 3.75 -10.26 15.19
CA ILE A 134 2.69 -9.41 14.66
C ILE A 134 2.67 -9.61 13.14
N PHE A 135 1.51 -9.86 12.56
CA PHE A 135 1.33 -9.89 11.11
C PHE A 135 0.69 -8.60 10.63
N VAL A 136 1.29 -7.94 9.64
CA VAL A 136 0.75 -6.73 9.00
C VAL A 136 0.28 -7.09 7.60
N ALA A 137 -1.03 -7.19 7.42
CA ALA A 137 -1.65 -7.42 6.13
C ALA A 137 -1.90 -6.07 5.42
N HIS A 138 -1.08 -5.76 4.40
CA HIS A 138 -1.25 -4.53 3.62
C HIS A 138 -2.50 -4.56 2.74
N ASN A 139 -2.79 -5.73 2.19
CA ASN A 139 -3.97 -6.04 1.37
C ASN A 139 -4.46 -7.43 1.73
N VAL A 140 -5.64 -7.77 1.25
CA VAL A 140 -6.11 -9.15 1.18
C VAL A 140 -5.69 -9.72 -0.18
N GLU A 141 -4.50 -10.30 -0.22
CA GLU A 141 -3.85 -10.67 -1.49
C GLU A 141 -4.62 -11.76 -2.25
N HIS A 142 -5.27 -12.69 -1.54
CA HIS A 142 -6.11 -13.69 -2.21
C HIS A 142 -7.32 -13.07 -2.91
N LEU A 143 -7.91 -11.97 -2.41
CA LEU A 143 -8.98 -11.26 -3.10
C LEU A 143 -8.46 -10.53 -4.33
N SER A 144 -7.32 -9.86 -4.23
CA SER A 144 -6.64 -9.24 -5.37
C SER A 144 -6.33 -10.27 -6.48
N ALA A 145 -5.88 -11.46 -6.10
CA ALA A 145 -5.65 -12.55 -7.05
C ALA A 145 -6.96 -13.08 -7.67
N ARG A 146 -8.07 -13.10 -6.93
CA ARG A 146 -9.40 -13.43 -7.49
C ARG A 146 -9.89 -12.38 -8.48
N GLU A 147 -9.71 -11.09 -8.18
CA GLU A 147 -10.02 -9.98 -9.09
C GLU A 147 -9.20 -10.11 -10.39
N ASN A 148 -7.89 -10.38 -10.28
CA ASN A 148 -7.03 -10.64 -11.43
C ASN A 148 -7.50 -11.86 -12.25
N ALA A 149 -7.96 -12.93 -11.59
CA ALA A 149 -8.52 -14.10 -12.27
C ALA A 149 -9.81 -13.78 -13.04
N ALA A 150 -10.65 -12.90 -12.48
CA ALA A 150 -11.89 -12.47 -13.14
C ALA A 150 -11.60 -11.57 -14.36
N ALA A 151 -10.58 -10.72 -14.28
CA ALA A 151 -10.16 -9.82 -15.35
C ALA A 151 -9.25 -10.48 -16.42
N ALA A 152 -8.83 -11.75 -16.22
CA ALA A 152 -7.88 -12.43 -17.09
C ALA A 152 -8.44 -12.67 -18.51
N GLY A 153 -7.68 -12.27 -19.52
CA GLY A 153 -8.05 -12.38 -20.93
C GLY A 153 -7.94 -13.79 -21.52
N SER A 154 -7.27 -14.74 -20.83
CA SER A 154 -7.13 -16.13 -21.29
C SER A 154 -7.48 -17.15 -20.19
N LEU A 155 -7.93 -18.35 -20.61
CA LEU A 155 -8.22 -19.46 -19.69
C LEU A 155 -6.98 -19.86 -18.87
N PHE A 156 -5.80 -19.86 -19.49
CA PHE A 156 -4.55 -20.20 -18.83
C PHE A 156 -4.23 -19.20 -17.71
N GLN A 157 -4.27 -17.90 -17.99
CA GLN A 157 -4.07 -16.85 -16.97
C GLN A 157 -5.10 -16.97 -15.84
N ARG A 158 -6.37 -17.22 -16.19
CA ARG A 158 -7.45 -17.42 -15.20
C ARG A 158 -7.17 -18.57 -14.25
N LEU A 159 -6.69 -19.70 -14.77
CA LEU A 159 -6.31 -20.85 -13.95
C LEU A 159 -5.11 -20.56 -13.05
N LEU A 160 -4.09 -19.87 -13.58
CA LEU A 160 -2.92 -19.44 -12.80
C LEU A 160 -3.32 -18.52 -11.63
N PHE A 161 -4.12 -17.48 -11.88
CA PHE A 161 -4.58 -16.57 -10.82
C PHE A 161 -5.53 -17.25 -9.83
N ARG A 162 -6.36 -18.19 -10.24
CA ARG A 162 -7.18 -19.00 -9.32
C ARG A 162 -6.34 -19.86 -8.38
N ARG A 163 -5.26 -20.48 -8.91
CA ARG A 163 -4.30 -21.21 -8.10
C ARG A 163 -3.62 -20.26 -7.11
N GLU A 164 -3.15 -19.13 -7.59
CA GLU A 164 -2.50 -18.11 -6.75
C GLU A 164 -3.43 -17.66 -5.62
N ALA A 165 -4.68 -17.36 -5.92
CA ALA A 165 -5.68 -16.96 -4.92
C ALA A 165 -5.86 -18.02 -3.83
N ARG A 166 -5.94 -19.31 -4.17
CA ARG A 166 -6.06 -20.40 -3.19
C ARG A 166 -4.82 -20.51 -2.30
N LEU A 167 -3.63 -20.38 -2.87
CA LEU A 167 -2.39 -20.48 -2.11
C LEU A 167 -2.24 -19.28 -1.17
N LEU A 168 -2.53 -18.07 -1.64
CA LEU A 168 -2.50 -16.86 -0.83
C LEU A 168 -3.49 -16.96 0.32
N GLU A 169 -4.73 -17.39 0.07
CA GLU A 169 -5.74 -17.57 1.11
C GLU A 169 -5.26 -18.51 2.24
N VAL A 170 -4.65 -19.65 1.87
CA VAL A 170 -4.11 -20.61 2.84
C VAL A 170 -2.95 -20.01 3.64
N VAL A 171 -2.03 -19.28 2.98
CA VAL A 171 -0.89 -18.66 3.64
C VAL A 171 -1.35 -17.53 4.56
N GLU A 172 -2.22 -16.63 4.09
CA GLU A 172 -2.78 -15.54 4.89
C GLU A 172 -3.52 -16.06 6.13
N GLN A 173 -4.35 -17.08 5.97
CA GLN A 173 -5.04 -17.72 7.10
C GLN A 173 -4.07 -18.35 8.12
N ARG A 174 -2.97 -18.98 7.65
CA ARG A 174 -1.96 -19.54 8.57
C ARG A 174 -1.23 -18.42 9.32
N LEU A 175 -0.81 -17.36 8.63
CA LEU A 175 -0.15 -16.21 9.26
C LEU A 175 -1.08 -15.53 10.27
N CYS A 176 -2.35 -15.31 9.94
CA CYS A 176 -3.33 -14.74 10.85
C CYS A 176 -3.55 -15.62 12.10
N ARG A 177 -3.64 -16.95 11.95
CA ARG A 177 -3.80 -17.86 13.08
C ARG A 177 -2.60 -17.92 14.00
N ARG A 178 -1.36 -17.86 13.45
CA ARG A 178 -0.11 -17.97 14.21
C ARG A 178 0.31 -16.66 14.85
N ALA A 179 -0.01 -15.54 14.24
CA ALA A 179 0.34 -14.23 14.77
C ALA A 179 -0.35 -13.99 16.12
N ARG A 180 0.38 -13.42 17.06
CA ARG A 180 -0.19 -12.92 18.34
C ARG A 180 -1.13 -11.76 18.11
N PHE A 181 -0.82 -10.94 17.12
CA PHE A 181 -1.63 -9.80 16.73
C PHE A 181 -1.60 -9.60 15.23
N VAL A 182 -2.72 -9.16 14.65
CA VAL A 182 -2.87 -8.92 13.23
C VAL A 182 -3.28 -7.47 13.00
N PHE A 183 -2.51 -6.77 12.19
CA PHE A 183 -2.89 -5.48 11.66
C PHE A 183 -3.41 -5.62 10.24
N THR A 184 -4.49 -4.93 9.92
CA THR A 184 -4.94 -4.67 8.55
C THR A 184 -4.96 -3.17 8.30
N LEU A 185 -4.83 -2.75 7.04
CA LEU A 185 -4.84 -1.32 6.70
C LEU A 185 -6.27 -0.77 6.49
N ALA A 186 -7.27 -1.64 6.40
CA ALA A 186 -8.68 -1.28 6.32
C ALA A 186 -9.54 -2.20 7.19
N GLY A 187 -10.67 -1.69 7.68
CA GLY A 187 -11.56 -2.43 8.58
C GLY A 187 -12.19 -3.66 7.90
N GLU A 188 -12.58 -3.53 6.64
CA GLU A 188 -13.17 -4.61 5.84
C GLU A 188 -12.20 -5.77 5.61
N ASP A 189 -10.90 -5.49 5.59
CA ASP A 189 -9.87 -6.51 5.41
C ASP A 189 -9.79 -7.45 6.62
N ARG A 190 -10.13 -6.98 7.84
CA ARG A 190 -10.24 -7.84 9.03
C ARG A 190 -11.31 -8.92 8.85
N ALA A 191 -12.46 -8.56 8.28
CA ALA A 191 -13.53 -9.51 8.00
C ALA A 191 -13.11 -10.52 6.93
N ALA A 192 -12.48 -10.05 5.86
CA ALA A 192 -12.02 -10.89 4.76
C ALA A 192 -10.93 -11.89 5.16
N LEU A 193 -10.09 -11.52 6.15
CA LEU A 193 -9.07 -12.41 6.73
C LEU A 193 -9.59 -13.28 7.89
N GLY A 194 -10.87 -13.13 8.27
CA GLY A 194 -11.49 -13.91 9.34
C GLY A 194 -11.05 -13.52 10.75
N VAL A 195 -10.55 -12.28 10.94
CA VAL A 195 -10.05 -11.78 12.24
C VAL A 195 -10.87 -10.61 12.81
N ALA A 196 -12.04 -10.31 12.24
CA ALA A 196 -12.84 -9.14 12.63
C ALA A 196 -13.39 -9.21 14.05
N SER A 197 -13.76 -10.42 14.51
CA SER A 197 -14.27 -10.67 15.86
C SER A 197 -13.17 -11.02 16.89
N ASP A 198 -11.91 -11.04 16.46
CA ASP A 198 -10.77 -11.39 17.27
C ASP A 198 -10.18 -10.14 17.95
N ASP A 199 -10.03 -10.18 19.27
CA ASP A 199 -9.37 -9.12 20.06
C ASP A 199 -7.86 -9.01 19.77
N ARG A 200 -7.33 -9.95 18.97
CA ARG A 200 -5.96 -9.98 18.45
C ARG A 200 -5.80 -9.25 17.12
N SER A 201 -6.74 -8.42 16.72
CA SER A 201 -6.62 -7.67 15.46
C SER A 201 -7.11 -6.23 15.58
N ALA A 202 -6.46 -5.34 14.84
CA ALA A 202 -6.86 -3.94 14.73
C ALA A 202 -6.57 -3.38 13.32
N VAL A 203 -7.24 -2.28 13.00
CA VAL A 203 -6.86 -1.44 11.85
C VAL A 203 -5.62 -0.65 12.22
N LEU A 204 -4.67 -0.58 11.30
CA LEU A 204 -3.45 0.20 11.40
C LEU A 204 -3.58 1.43 10.48
N PRO A 205 -3.97 2.59 11.00
CA PRO A 205 -4.01 3.82 10.22
C PRO A 205 -2.61 4.18 9.73
N LEU A 206 -2.51 4.69 8.51
CA LEU A 206 -1.22 5.06 7.94
C LEU A 206 -1.11 6.59 7.79
N VAL A 207 0.13 7.05 7.71
CA VAL A 207 0.51 8.41 7.35
C VAL A 207 1.49 8.36 6.19
N THR A 208 1.48 9.38 5.33
CA THR A 208 2.47 9.50 4.25
C THR A 208 3.58 10.48 4.62
N GLY A 209 3.36 11.29 5.65
CA GLY A 209 4.26 12.37 6.05
C GLY A 209 4.31 13.49 5.01
N ALA A 210 3.31 13.56 4.13
CA ALA A 210 3.20 14.65 3.19
C ALA A 210 2.96 15.96 3.94
N LYS A 211 3.69 17.01 3.52
CA LYS A 211 3.51 18.36 4.05
C LYS A 211 3.22 19.28 2.89
N ALA A 212 2.21 20.11 3.03
CA ALA A 212 1.97 21.16 2.06
C ALA A 212 3.24 22.02 1.90
N PRO A 213 3.56 22.45 0.66
CA PRO A 213 4.65 23.37 0.45
C PRO A 213 4.47 24.61 1.34
N ALA A 214 5.56 25.08 1.95
CA ALA A 214 5.56 26.27 2.80
C ALA A 214 5.39 27.52 1.93
N HIS A 215 4.18 27.78 1.46
CA HIS A 215 3.84 29.00 0.75
C HIS A 215 3.11 29.98 1.67
N LYS A 216 3.58 31.22 1.70
CA LYS A 216 2.82 32.35 2.28
C LYS A 216 1.85 32.83 1.19
N GLY A 217 0.66 32.25 1.14
CA GLY A 217 -0.39 32.66 0.19
C GLY A 217 -1.09 31.49 -0.51
N PRO A 218 -2.08 31.79 -1.39
CA PRO A 218 -2.80 30.78 -2.16
C PRO A 218 -1.86 29.96 -3.06
N ARG A 219 -2.16 28.67 -3.24
CA ARG A 219 -1.41 27.81 -4.19
C ARG A 219 -1.56 28.34 -5.62
N ARG A 220 -0.52 28.20 -6.41
CA ARG A 220 -0.63 28.39 -7.86
C ARG A 220 -1.39 27.18 -8.46
N ILE A 221 -2.45 27.46 -9.19
CA ILE A 221 -3.27 26.46 -9.86
C ILE A 221 -2.91 26.43 -11.34
N ASP A 222 -2.48 25.26 -11.82
CA ASP A 222 -2.07 25.03 -13.21
C ASP A 222 -3.14 24.28 -14.02
N CYS A 223 -4.05 23.53 -13.35
CA CYS A 223 -5.18 22.81 -13.96
C CYS A 223 -6.33 22.65 -12.97
N ASP A 224 -7.51 22.27 -13.48
CA ASP A 224 -8.69 22.09 -12.62
C ASP A 224 -8.56 20.80 -11.80
N ALA A 225 -8.15 19.68 -12.40
CA ALA A 225 -7.96 18.42 -11.71
C ALA A 225 -6.65 17.73 -12.10
N ALA A 226 -6.03 17.02 -11.14
CA ALA A 226 -4.84 16.19 -11.40
C ALA A 226 -4.99 14.79 -10.79
N LEU A 227 -4.56 13.80 -11.57
CA LEU A 227 -4.43 12.41 -11.14
C LEU A 227 -3.00 11.94 -11.36
N ILE A 228 -2.48 11.16 -10.40
CA ILE A 228 -1.16 10.57 -10.55
C ILE A 228 -1.19 9.09 -10.14
N GLY A 229 -0.50 8.22 -10.88
CA GLY A 229 -0.51 6.80 -10.54
C GLY A 229 0.32 5.89 -11.41
N THR A 230 0.40 4.63 -10.98
CA THR A 230 0.85 3.50 -11.79
C THR A 230 -0.41 2.86 -12.41
N TRP A 231 -0.74 3.31 -13.61
CA TRP A 231 -1.99 2.94 -14.28
C TRP A 231 -1.93 1.57 -14.97
N THR A 232 -0.78 0.92 -14.95
CA THR A 232 -0.60 -0.50 -15.32
C THR A 232 -0.98 -1.45 -14.20
N TRP A 233 -1.09 -0.97 -12.97
CA TRP A 233 -1.59 -1.77 -11.85
C TRP A 233 -3.12 -1.85 -11.91
N GLN A 234 -3.65 -3.09 -11.93
CA GLN A 234 -5.04 -3.37 -12.25
C GLN A 234 -6.07 -2.56 -11.44
N PRO A 235 -5.99 -2.44 -10.09
CA PRO A 235 -6.95 -1.62 -9.35
C PRO A 235 -6.95 -0.14 -9.75
N ASN A 236 -5.78 0.45 -10.01
CA ASN A 236 -5.69 1.82 -10.49
C ASN A 236 -6.28 1.95 -11.90
N ARG A 237 -6.04 0.95 -12.76
CA ARG A 237 -6.57 0.92 -14.13
C ARG A 237 -8.09 0.92 -14.14
N ILE A 238 -8.72 0.09 -13.31
CA ILE A 238 -10.19 0.03 -13.19
C ILE A 238 -10.75 1.40 -12.77
N GLY A 239 -10.14 2.06 -11.79
CA GLY A 239 -10.55 3.40 -11.37
C GLY A 239 -10.38 4.45 -12.47
N LEU A 240 -9.27 4.39 -13.22
CA LEU A 240 -9.04 5.30 -14.34
C LEU A 240 -10.02 5.08 -15.49
N ASP A 241 -10.31 3.82 -15.85
CA ASP A 241 -11.28 3.49 -16.88
C ASP A 241 -12.70 3.94 -16.50
N TRP A 242 -13.07 3.79 -15.21
CA TRP A 242 -14.32 4.35 -14.69
C TRP A 242 -14.35 5.88 -14.80
N PHE A 243 -13.27 6.55 -14.43
CA PHE A 243 -13.18 8.00 -14.50
C PHE A 243 -13.28 8.51 -15.93
N LEU A 244 -12.47 7.98 -16.84
CA LEU A 244 -12.46 8.39 -18.24
C LEU A 244 -13.77 8.04 -18.98
N GLY A 245 -14.31 6.85 -18.71
CA GLY A 245 -15.49 6.36 -19.44
C GLY A 245 -16.83 6.77 -18.84
N LYS A 246 -16.88 7.14 -17.55
CA LYS A 246 -18.14 7.44 -16.87
C LYS A 246 -18.21 8.86 -16.31
N VAL A 247 -17.13 9.41 -15.74
CA VAL A 247 -17.13 10.75 -15.14
C VAL A 247 -16.82 11.83 -16.18
N VAL A 248 -15.74 11.66 -16.92
CA VAL A 248 -15.25 12.65 -17.90
C VAL A 248 -16.31 13.08 -18.92
N PRO A 249 -17.20 12.21 -19.43
CA PRO A 249 -18.28 12.64 -20.35
C PRO A 249 -19.27 13.65 -19.76
N HIS A 250 -19.32 13.80 -18.44
CA HIS A 250 -20.18 14.78 -17.76
C HIS A 250 -19.49 16.10 -17.42
N LEU A 251 -18.17 16.21 -17.65
CA LEU A 251 -17.42 17.44 -17.43
C LEU A 251 -17.63 18.43 -18.56
N ARG A 252 -17.62 19.72 -18.23
CA ARG A 252 -17.68 20.79 -19.25
C ARG A 252 -16.43 20.75 -20.15
N PRO A 253 -16.53 21.10 -21.44
CA PRO A 253 -15.45 20.89 -22.41
C PRO A 253 -14.13 21.61 -22.08
N ASP A 254 -14.17 22.71 -21.34
CA ASP A 254 -13.02 23.51 -20.92
C ASP A 254 -12.40 23.07 -19.57
N PHE A 255 -12.97 22.05 -18.91
CA PHE A 255 -12.42 21.51 -17.66
C PHE A 255 -11.12 20.75 -17.90
N ARG A 256 -10.02 21.25 -17.34
CA ARG A 256 -8.68 20.74 -17.60
C ARG A 256 -8.29 19.66 -16.58
N VAL A 257 -8.09 18.43 -17.07
CA VAL A 257 -7.66 17.28 -16.29
C VAL A 257 -6.26 16.84 -16.74
N ARG A 258 -5.31 16.80 -15.83
CA ARG A 258 -3.97 16.28 -16.11
C ARG A 258 -3.77 14.93 -15.41
N ILE A 259 -3.35 13.92 -16.18
CA ILE A 259 -3.18 12.55 -15.71
C ILE A 259 -1.73 12.14 -15.90
N ALA A 260 -0.99 12.00 -14.80
CA ALA A 260 0.44 11.69 -14.81
C ALA A 260 0.74 10.26 -14.32
N GLY A 261 1.91 9.77 -14.68
CA GLY A 261 2.49 8.51 -14.19
C GLY A 261 2.70 7.46 -15.25
N HIS A 262 2.87 6.20 -14.84
CA HIS A 262 3.14 5.11 -15.76
C HIS A 262 1.85 4.66 -16.45
N MET A 263 1.71 5.02 -17.73
CA MET A 263 0.53 4.75 -18.55
C MET A 263 0.63 3.39 -19.25
N PRO A 264 -0.48 2.64 -19.38
CA PRO A 264 -0.55 1.54 -20.32
C PRO A 264 -0.65 2.07 -21.75
N SER A 265 -0.16 1.29 -22.72
CA SER A 265 -0.31 1.63 -24.13
C SER A 265 -1.79 1.74 -24.55
N GLY A 266 -2.09 2.68 -25.43
CA GLY A 266 -3.42 2.84 -26.06
C GLY A 266 -4.49 3.49 -25.17
N ILE A 267 -4.13 4.11 -24.05
CA ILE A 267 -5.08 4.92 -23.26
C ILE A 267 -5.33 6.25 -23.96
N THR A 268 -6.58 6.59 -24.14
CA THR A 268 -7.01 7.85 -24.79
C THR A 268 -8.25 8.42 -24.12
N SER A 269 -8.52 9.68 -24.38
CA SER A 269 -9.77 10.35 -24.02
C SER A 269 -10.28 11.15 -25.21
N THR A 270 -11.59 11.20 -25.38
CA THR A 270 -12.24 12.08 -26.38
C THR A 270 -12.53 13.49 -25.83
N HIS A 271 -12.36 13.69 -24.55
CA HIS A 271 -12.60 14.99 -23.91
C HIS A 271 -11.41 15.94 -24.18
N PRO A 272 -11.64 17.16 -24.73
CA PRO A 272 -10.55 18.05 -25.15
C PRO A 272 -9.68 18.58 -23.99
N GLY A 273 -10.22 18.64 -22.78
CA GLY A 273 -9.51 19.10 -21.58
C GLY A 273 -8.67 18.02 -20.89
N VAL A 274 -8.67 16.77 -21.36
CA VAL A 274 -7.88 15.69 -20.75
C VAL A 274 -6.49 15.60 -21.39
N GLU A 275 -5.46 15.82 -20.58
CA GLU A 275 -4.06 15.72 -20.95
C GLU A 275 -3.39 14.53 -20.22
N PHE A 276 -2.75 13.64 -20.98
CA PHE A 276 -1.91 12.58 -20.42
C PHE A 276 -0.47 13.08 -20.36
N VAL A 277 0.09 13.09 -19.16
CA VAL A 277 1.45 13.50 -18.86
C VAL A 277 2.26 12.27 -18.46
N ASP A 278 3.45 12.12 -19.00
CA ASP A 278 4.36 11.06 -18.57
C ASP A 278 4.78 11.23 -17.10
N ARG A 279 5.84 10.57 -16.69
CA ARG A 279 6.38 10.71 -15.35
C ARG A 279 6.76 12.16 -15.05
N VAL A 280 6.25 12.67 -13.94
CA VAL A 280 6.60 13.99 -13.43
C VAL A 280 7.76 13.89 -12.44
N PRO A 281 8.68 14.87 -12.41
CA PRO A 281 9.83 14.85 -11.49
C PRO A 281 9.40 14.92 -10.00
N ASP A 282 8.35 15.69 -9.73
CA ASP A 282 7.81 15.89 -8.38
C ASP A 282 6.29 15.65 -8.41
N ALA A 283 5.90 14.48 -7.89
CA ALA A 283 4.50 14.07 -7.79
C ALA A 283 3.68 14.99 -6.88
N ARG A 284 4.30 15.49 -5.81
CA ARG A 284 3.64 16.37 -4.84
C ARG A 284 3.40 17.75 -5.42
N ALA A 285 4.41 18.34 -6.06
CA ALA A 285 4.25 19.62 -6.77
C ALA A 285 3.16 19.52 -7.85
N PHE A 286 3.11 18.39 -8.56
CA PHE A 286 2.11 18.15 -9.61
C PHE A 286 0.68 18.16 -9.03
N VAL A 287 0.39 17.42 -7.96
CA VAL A 287 -0.96 17.40 -7.37
C VAL A 287 -1.30 18.72 -6.67
N CYS A 288 -0.31 19.40 -6.07
CA CYS A 288 -0.51 20.73 -5.50
C CYS A 288 -0.81 21.81 -6.56
N GLY A 289 -0.51 21.58 -7.83
CA GLY A 289 -0.87 22.45 -8.94
C GLY A 289 -2.32 22.30 -9.45
N ALA A 290 -3.11 21.39 -8.88
CA ALA A 290 -4.50 21.19 -9.25
C ALA A 290 -5.47 21.90 -8.31
N ALA A 291 -6.59 22.40 -8.82
CA ALA A 291 -7.66 22.99 -8.02
C ALA A 291 -8.35 21.94 -7.14
N VAL A 292 -8.56 20.72 -7.67
CA VAL A 292 -9.21 19.60 -6.97
C VAL A 292 -8.55 18.26 -7.32
N ILE A 293 -8.53 17.32 -6.38
CA ILE A 293 -7.98 15.98 -6.59
C ILE A 293 -9.10 14.94 -6.71
N PRO A 294 -9.25 14.29 -7.87
CA PRO A 294 -10.13 13.13 -8.02
C PRO A 294 -9.54 11.89 -7.36
N LEU A 295 -10.23 11.31 -6.40
CA LEU A 295 -9.86 10.08 -5.69
C LEU A 295 -10.78 8.96 -6.20
N ILE A 296 -10.32 8.25 -7.21
CA ILE A 296 -11.13 7.43 -8.13
C ILE A 296 -11.04 5.92 -7.89
N SER A 297 -10.66 5.47 -6.69
CA SER A 297 -10.56 4.04 -6.41
C SER A 297 -11.94 3.38 -6.42
N THR A 298 -12.13 2.37 -7.27
CA THR A 298 -13.37 1.57 -7.36
C THR A 298 -13.12 0.08 -7.16
N ALA A 299 -11.84 -0.34 -7.09
CA ALA A 299 -11.42 -1.73 -6.93
C ALA A 299 -10.21 -1.84 -5.99
N GLY A 300 -9.84 -3.07 -5.62
CA GLY A 300 -8.70 -3.38 -4.76
C GLY A 300 -9.05 -3.45 -3.28
N SER A 301 -8.12 -3.96 -2.47
CA SER A 301 -8.14 -4.03 -1.00
C SER A 301 -7.10 -3.09 -0.39
N GLY A 302 -6.99 -3.06 0.94
CA GLY A 302 -6.08 -2.18 1.66
C GLY A 302 -6.51 -0.71 1.70
N VAL A 303 -5.59 0.17 2.04
CA VAL A 303 -5.81 1.63 2.13
C VAL A 303 -5.28 2.35 0.90
N GLN A 304 -5.92 3.45 0.53
CA GLN A 304 -5.47 4.30 -0.56
C GLN A 304 -4.56 5.43 -0.04
N LEU A 305 -3.24 5.22 -0.12
CA LEU A 305 -2.26 6.21 0.37
C LEU A 305 -2.36 7.57 -0.32
N LYS A 306 -2.81 7.61 -1.58
CA LYS A 306 -3.08 8.88 -2.30
C LYS A 306 -4.18 9.70 -1.62
N THR A 307 -5.18 9.04 -1.05
CA THR A 307 -6.23 9.72 -0.28
C THR A 307 -5.66 10.32 0.99
N ILE A 308 -4.83 9.56 1.73
CA ILE A 308 -4.15 10.04 2.92
C ILE A 308 -3.25 11.23 2.56
N GLU A 309 -2.43 11.10 1.52
CA GLU A 309 -1.55 12.17 1.05
C GLU A 309 -2.33 13.44 0.67
N THR A 310 -3.43 13.30 -0.06
CA THR A 310 -4.31 14.43 -0.43
C THR A 310 -4.84 15.15 0.81
N PHE A 311 -5.23 14.40 1.85
CA PHE A 311 -5.74 14.95 3.10
C PHE A 311 -4.65 15.58 3.96
N GLU A 312 -3.46 14.97 4.01
CA GLU A 312 -2.29 15.56 4.69
C GLU A 312 -1.81 16.86 4.00
N LEU A 313 -1.96 16.96 2.69
CA LEU A 313 -1.70 18.19 1.92
C LEU A 313 -2.83 19.22 2.06
N GLY A 314 -3.97 18.87 2.64
CA GLY A 314 -5.13 19.75 2.80
C GLY A 314 -5.86 20.10 1.50
N LEU A 315 -5.65 19.33 0.43
CA LEU A 315 -6.17 19.64 -0.91
C LEU A 315 -7.67 19.33 -1.02
N PRO A 316 -8.45 20.18 -1.75
CA PRO A 316 -9.81 19.85 -2.09
C PRO A 316 -9.88 18.56 -2.90
N SER A 317 -10.88 17.73 -2.62
CA SER A 317 -10.98 16.44 -3.27
C SER A 317 -12.43 15.99 -3.47
N VAL A 318 -12.62 15.16 -4.50
CA VAL A 318 -13.84 14.38 -4.70
C VAL A 318 -13.46 12.91 -4.71
N ALA A 319 -14.09 12.11 -3.86
CA ALA A 319 -13.74 10.74 -3.61
C ALA A 319 -14.89 9.79 -3.90
N THR A 320 -14.59 8.61 -4.43
CA THR A 320 -15.50 7.47 -4.32
C THR A 320 -15.52 6.97 -2.86
N SER A 321 -16.57 6.30 -2.45
CA SER A 321 -16.64 5.66 -1.12
C SER A 321 -15.47 4.71 -0.89
N ARG A 322 -15.04 3.99 -1.93
CA ARG A 322 -13.93 3.03 -1.84
C ARG A 322 -12.57 3.69 -1.68
N SER A 323 -12.41 4.94 -2.11
CA SER A 323 -11.18 5.71 -1.88
C SER A 323 -10.94 6.05 -0.40
N LEU A 324 -11.97 5.93 0.45
CA LEU A 324 -11.88 6.21 1.89
C LEU A 324 -11.65 4.96 2.75
N ARG A 325 -11.42 3.80 2.16
CA ARG A 325 -11.17 2.57 2.93
C ARG A 325 -9.99 2.75 3.88
N GLY A 326 -10.16 2.32 5.12
CA GLY A 326 -9.16 2.44 6.17
C GLY A 326 -8.91 3.87 6.66
N ILE A 327 -9.81 4.82 6.33
CA ILE A 327 -9.72 6.22 6.74
C ILE A 327 -11.01 6.59 7.49
N ASP A 328 -10.90 6.74 8.81
CA ASP A 328 -12.06 6.99 9.68
C ASP A 328 -12.48 8.47 9.72
N HIS A 329 -11.57 9.37 9.32
CA HIS A 329 -11.82 10.80 9.36
C HIS A 329 -11.60 11.46 8.00
N ARG A 330 -12.59 12.22 7.56
CA ARG A 330 -12.59 12.94 6.30
C ARG A 330 -12.51 14.45 6.54
N PRO A 331 -11.61 15.19 5.86
CA PRO A 331 -11.59 16.66 5.88
C PRO A 331 -12.86 17.27 5.28
N GLY A 332 -13.21 18.47 5.74
CA GLY A 332 -14.44 19.15 5.32
C GLY A 332 -14.46 19.59 3.84
N ASN A 333 -13.30 19.61 3.16
CA ASN A 333 -13.15 19.91 1.74
C ASN A 333 -13.09 18.67 0.84
N CYS A 334 -13.50 17.50 1.34
CA CYS A 334 -13.64 16.27 0.56
C CYS A 334 -15.13 15.94 0.37
N VAL A 335 -15.59 15.89 -0.87
CA VAL A 335 -16.95 15.43 -1.24
C VAL A 335 -16.87 13.94 -1.60
N VAL A 336 -17.87 13.16 -1.17
CA VAL A 336 -17.93 11.71 -1.45
C VAL A 336 -19.17 11.39 -2.27
N THR A 337 -18.97 10.73 -3.41
CA THR A 337 -20.05 10.23 -4.27
C THR A 337 -19.53 9.16 -5.21
N ASP A 338 -20.33 8.11 -5.43
CA ASP A 338 -20.05 7.04 -6.39
C ASP A 338 -20.81 7.21 -7.72
N ASP A 339 -21.75 8.17 -7.77
CA ASP A 339 -22.47 8.51 -9.01
C ASP A 339 -21.59 9.35 -9.93
N PRO A 340 -21.34 8.93 -11.18
CA PRO A 340 -20.41 9.63 -12.08
C PRO A 340 -20.80 11.08 -12.40
N ALA A 341 -22.09 11.35 -12.59
CA ALA A 341 -22.55 12.70 -12.92
C ALA A 341 -22.43 13.64 -11.71
N ASN A 342 -22.75 13.14 -10.50
CA ASN A 342 -22.54 13.89 -9.27
C ASN A 342 -21.04 14.11 -9.01
N PHE A 343 -20.19 13.13 -9.34
CA PHE A 343 -18.73 13.23 -9.20
C PHE A 343 -18.19 14.36 -10.10
N ALA A 344 -18.60 14.41 -11.36
CA ALA A 344 -18.23 15.48 -12.29
C ALA A 344 -18.68 16.86 -11.78
N ARG A 345 -19.94 17.00 -11.36
CA ARG A 345 -20.47 18.26 -10.79
C ARG A 345 -19.70 18.70 -9.54
N ALA A 346 -19.35 17.75 -8.67
CA ALA A 346 -18.58 18.04 -7.46
C ALA A 346 -17.14 18.50 -7.81
N LEU A 347 -16.51 17.91 -8.84
CA LEU A 347 -15.19 18.36 -9.33
C LEU A 347 -15.27 19.81 -9.83
N GLU A 348 -16.25 20.13 -10.66
CA GLU A 348 -16.45 21.49 -11.20
C GLU A 348 -16.70 22.51 -10.10
N ALA A 349 -17.57 22.18 -9.13
CA ALA A 349 -17.86 23.05 -7.99
C ALA A 349 -16.63 23.28 -7.09
N ALA A 350 -15.84 22.23 -6.83
CA ALA A 350 -14.62 22.34 -6.03
C ALA A 350 -13.52 23.13 -6.75
N ALA A 351 -13.39 22.97 -8.07
CA ALA A 351 -12.41 23.71 -8.88
C ALA A 351 -12.77 25.19 -9.01
N ALA A 352 -14.06 25.51 -9.09
CA ALA A 352 -14.54 26.90 -9.13
C ALA A 352 -14.38 27.63 -7.79
N ASN A 353 -14.28 26.90 -6.66
CA ASN A 353 -14.18 27.46 -5.32
C ASN A 353 -13.15 26.67 -4.50
N VAL A 354 -11.88 26.85 -4.83
CA VAL A 354 -10.76 26.15 -4.19
C VAL A 354 -10.69 26.51 -2.70
N ARG A 355 -10.85 25.50 -1.85
CA ARG A 355 -10.79 25.63 -0.39
C ARG A 355 -9.80 24.64 0.20
N ASP A 356 -8.57 25.06 0.38
CA ASP A 356 -7.57 24.29 1.11
C ASP A 356 -7.91 24.29 2.61
N VAL A 357 -7.55 23.22 3.30
CA VAL A 357 -7.68 23.11 4.76
C VAL A 357 -6.32 22.83 5.39
N ASP A 358 -6.22 22.96 6.70
CA ASP A 358 -4.99 22.57 7.42
C ASP A 358 -4.85 21.05 7.47
N GLY A 359 -4.09 20.49 6.53
CA GLY A 359 -3.78 19.05 6.47
C GLY A 359 -2.99 18.54 7.66
N SER A 360 -2.32 19.43 8.43
CA SER A 360 -1.58 19.03 9.62
C SER A 360 -2.49 18.52 10.75
N ALA A 361 -3.74 18.99 10.80
CA ALA A 361 -4.73 18.49 11.75
C ALA A 361 -5.12 17.03 11.44
N PHE A 362 -5.34 16.70 10.15
CA PHE A 362 -5.55 15.34 9.71
C PHE A 362 -4.34 14.45 10.02
N HIS A 363 -3.12 14.90 9.66
CA HIS A 363 -1.88 14.17 9.91
C HIS A 363 -1.69 13.83 11.39
N ARG A 364 -1.84 14.83 12.30
CA ARG A 364 -1.70 14.59 13.76
C ARG A 364 -2.67 13.52 14.25
N ARG A 365 -3.94 13.58 13.84
CA ARG A 365 -4.95 12.60 14.22
C ARG A 365 -4.61 11.19 13.72
N GLN A 366 -4.10 11.08 12.48
CA GLN A 366 -3.65 9.80 11.93
C GLN A 366 -2.44 9.25 12.70
N VAL A 367 -1.45 10.08 13.04
CA VAL A 367 -0.29 9.67 13.86
C VAL A 367 -0.74 9.18 15.23
N GLU A 368 -1.64 9.90 15.91
CA GLU A 368 -2.18 9.50 17.22
C GLU A 368 -2.88 8.14 17.14
N ALA A 369 -3.73 7.94 16.14
CA ALA A 369 -4.43 6.68 15.93
C ALA A 369 -3.46 5.54 15.58
N LEU A 370 -2.45 5.79 14.74
CA LEU A 370 -1.38 4.84 14.42
C LEU A 370 -0.60 4.44 15.69
N ASP A 371 -0.22 5.41 16.52
CA ASP A 371 0.54 5.15 17.74
C ASP A 371 -0.28 4.39 18.80
N VAL A 372 -1.59 4.64 18.87
CA VAL A 372 -2.52 3.84 19.72
C VAL A 372 -2.59 2.39 19.23
N ALA A 373 -2.78 2.18 17.94
CA ALA A 373 -2.83 0.83 17.36
C ALA A 373 -1.51 0.08 17.60
N ILE A 374 -0.37 0.71 17.36
CA ILE A 374 0.95 0.10 17.58
C ILE A 374 1.16 -0.27 19.04
N ARG A 375 0.81 0.58 20.00
CA ARG A 375 0.90 0.24 21.44
C ARG A 375 0.08 -0.99 21.76
N LEU A 376 -1.16 -1.07 21.29
CA LEU A 376 -2.01 -2.26 21.47
C LEU A 376 -1.33 -3.53 20.95
N GLY A 377 -0.77 -3.50 19.73
CA GLY A 377 -0.05 -4.65 19.16
C GLY A 377 1.19 -5.03 19.96
N LEU A 378 1.97 -4.05 20.44
CA LEU A 378 3.15 -4.30 21.27
C LEU A 378 2.78 -4.90 22.66
N GLU A 379 1.71 -4.42 23.27
CA GLU A 379 1.18 -4.98 24.51
C GLU A 379 0.76 -6.45 24.33
N LYS A 380 -0.03 -6.74 23.30
CA LYS A 380 -0.44 -8.11 22.98
C LYS A 380 0.74 -9.03 22.65
N LEU A 381 1.78 -8.52 22.03
CA LEU A 381 3.01 -9.29 21.77
C LEU A 381 3.78 -9.59 23.06
N GLY A 382 3.82 -8.65 24.01
CA GLY A 382 4.57 -8.74 25.28
C GLY A 382 3.92 -9.55 26.38
N THR A 383 2.62 -9.82 26.32
CA THR A 383 1.81 -10.41 27.42
C THR A 383 2.26 -11.81 27.86
N VAL A 384 3.14 -12.48 27.11
CA VAL A 384 3.60 -13.86 27.41
C VAL A 384 4.73 -13.95 28.44
N ARG A 385 5.37 -12.84 28.82
CA ARG A 385 6.42 -12.91 29.85
C ARG A 385 5.91 -13.29 31.26
N HIS A 386 4.60 -13.20 31.51
CA HIS A 386 4.02 -13.49 32.83
C HIS A 386 3.39 -14.89 32.98
N GLU A 387 3.02 -15.55 31.87
CA GLU A 387 2.37 -16.90 31.97
C GLU A 387 3.36 -18.07 31.99
N VAL A 388 4.64 -17.86 31.67
CA VAL A 388 5.68 -18.92 31.65
C VAL A 388 6.46 -18.98 33.00
N LEU A 389 6.23 -18.04 33.93
CA LEU A 389 6.92 -17.94 35.22
C LEU A 389 5.95 -18.11 36.42
N ALA A 390 4.72 -18.52 36.21
CA ALA A 390 3.77 -18.96 37.23
C ALA A 390 3.46 -20.45 37.04
#